data_f9c425583106d433648ab958c8345232
#
_entry.id   f9c425583106d433648ab958c8345232
#
_cell.length_a   1.000
_cell.length_b   1.000
_cell.length_c   1.000
_cell.angle_alpha   90.00
_cell.angle_beta   90.00
_cell.angle_gamma   90.00
#
_symmetry.space_group_name_H-M   'P 1'
#
loop_
_entity.id
_entity.type
_entity.pdbx_description
1 polymer ?
#
loop_
_entity_poly.entity_id
_entity_poly.type
_entity_poly.pdbx_seq_one_letter_code
_entity_poly.pdbx_strand_id
1 'polypeptide(L)'
;DLVEHSSFEETALLLMNGELPSPQELTNFKNTLNKRNEVKRKIRHLLWSLPSTGHSMDVLQTAIASMATFYPDAGASEPDSSYTQNALIKIISNMSTLVAMWTRISRGYDPIPPSKTMTYAENFMYMCFGEESDPEIVNLLDASLILHAEHTINASTFSTMVTASSLANPFASIAAGVGTLAGPLHGNANENVLIMLDEIGSPKNARKWIEDRLKNKQVIWGMGHREYKTKDPRATILEKMIKTHIKKNGLKLSNRFETALEVESFCNELLSQKGVYPNVDFYSGILYSEIFNFTKEHFTSIFAMARSAGWVAHWHE
;
A
#
# COMPACT_ATOMS: atom_id res chain seq x y z
N ASP A 1 7.10 10.83 13.39
CA ASP A 1 6.73 10.31 14.72
C ASP A 1 6.19 8.87 14.65
N LEU A 2 5.01 8.57 14.01
CA LEU A 2 4.44 7.21 13.99
C LEU A 2 5.40 6.17 13.38
N VAL A 3 6.08 6.46 12.28
CA VAL A 3 7.06 5.56 11.64
C VAL A 3 8.22 5.19 12.57
N GLU A 4 8.56 6.03 13.52
CA GLU A 4 9.70 5.83 14.44
C GLU A 4 9.30 5.16 15.75
N HIS A 5 8.01 5.25 16.15
CA HIS A 5 7.56 4.92 17.50
C HIS A 5 6.32 4.03 17.56
N SER A 6 5.73 3.69 16.40
CA SER A 6 4.48 2.92 16.33
C SER A 6 4.64 1.69 15.43
N SER A 7 3.61 0.86 15.36
CA SER A 7 3.44 -0.22 14.38
C SER A 7 2.25 0.08 13.47
N PHE A 8 2.16 -0.64 12.34
CA PHE A 8 1.00 -0.50 11.46
C PHE A 8 -0.32 -0.81 12.18
N GLU A 9 -0.34 -1.84 13.04
CA GLU A 9 -1.54 -2.19 13.79
C GLU A 9 -1.95 -1.09 14.78
N GLU A 10 -0.97 -0.47 15.47
CA GLU A 10 -1.26 0.66 16.35
C GLU A 10 -1.76 1.88 15.59
N THR A 11 -1.14 2.18 14.43
CA THR A 11 -1.57 3.24 13.53
C THR A 11 -2.98 2.98 12.98
N ALA A 12 -3.29 1.74 12.60
CA ALA A 12 -4.64 1.37 12.15
C ALA A 12 -5.69 1.57 13.24
N LEU A 13 -5.38 1.18 14.47
CA LEU A 13 -6.28 1.35 15.61
C LEU A 13 -6.43 2.83 16.01
N LEU A 14 -5.34 3.62 15.93
CA LEU A 14 -5.39 5.07 16.10
C LEU A 14 -6.34 5.72 15.08
N LEU A 15 -6.26 5.32 13.82
CA LEU A 15 -7.14 5.86 12.77
C LEU A 15 -8.61 5.51 13.00
N MET A 16 -8.89 4.32 13.52
CA MET A 16 -10.26 3.87 13.81
C MET A 16 -10.86 4.54 15.06
N ASN A 17 -10.05 4.82 16.07
CA ASN A 17 -10.53 5.32 17.38
C ASN A 17 -10.29 6.82 17.58
N GLY A 18 -9.45 7.47 16.75
CA GLY A 18 -9.08 8.88 16.88
C GLY A 18 -8.03 9.18 17.97
N GLU A 19 -7.62 8.18 18.75
CA GLU A 19 -6.62 8.30 19.81
C GLU A 19 -5.69 7.07 19.88
N LEU A 20 -4.47 7.28 20.42
CA LEU A 20 -3.53 6.17 20.59
C LEU A 20 -4.07 5.14 21.59
N PRO A 21 -4.03 3.86 21.25
CA PRO A 21 -4.53 2.82 22.13
C PRO A 21 -3.61 2.62 23.35
N SER A 22 -4.19 2.17 24.45
CA SER A 22 -3.42 1.58 25.54
C SER A 22 -2.72 0.29 25.11
N PRO A 23 -1.66 -0.16 25.80
CA PRO A 23 -0.98 -1.44 25.48
C PRO A 23 -1.92 -2.66 25.47
N GLN A 24 -2.95 -2.64 26.32
CA GLN A 24 -3.94 -3.74 26.37
C GLN A 24 -4.87 -3.72 25.16
N GLU A 25 -5.33 -2.55 24.74
CA GLU A 25 -6.18 -2.40 23.54
C GLU A 25 -5.42 -2.81 22.28
N LEU A 26 -4.16 -2.36 22.14
CA LEU A 26 -3.29 -2.78 21.03
C LEU A 26 -3.10 -4.29 21.00
N THR A 27 -2.84 -4.92 22.15
CA THR A 27 -2.68 -6.37 22.26
C THR A 27 -3.97 -7.09 21.84
N ASN A 28 -5.12 -6.61 22.29
CA ASN A 28 -6.42 -7.17 21.93
C ASN A 28 -6.72 -7.02 20.44
N PHE A 29 -6.36 -5.87 19.85
CA PHE A 29 -6.54 -5.61 18.44
C PHE A 29 -5.65 -6.53 17.57
N LYS A 30 -4.36 -6.66 17.88
CA LYS A 30 -3.42 -7.59 17.22
C LYS A 30 -3.96 -9.03 17.28
N ASN A 31 -4.40 -9.48 18.43
CA ASN A 31 -5.01 -10.81 18.59
C ASN A 31 -6.29 -10.95 17.74
N THR A 32 -7.07 -9.89 17.62
CA THR A 32 -8.31 -9.89 16.83
C THR A 32 -8.02 -9.95 15.34
N LEU A 33 -7.04 -9.17 14.84
CA LEU A 33 -6.56 -9.26 13.46
C LEU A 33 -6.10 -10.69 13.14
N ASN A 34 -5.27 -11.28 13.98
CA ASN A 34 -4.74 -12.63 13.80
C ASN A 34 -5.82 -13.73 13.84
N LYS A 35 -6.85 -13.58 14.67
CA LYS A 35 -7.99 -14.50 14.67
C LYS A 35 -8.84 -14.40 13.39
N ARG A 36 -8.83 -13.26 12.71
CA ARG A 36 -9.68 -12.97 11.55
C ARG A 36 -8.94 -12.99 10.21
N ASN A 37 -7.65 -13.28 10.16
CA ASN A 37 -6.84 -13.20 8.96
C ASN A 37 -7.13 -14.31 7.91
N GLU A 38 -7.88 -15.32 8.24
CA GLU A 38 -8.27 -16.36 7.28
C GLU A 38 -9.38 -15.87 6.34
N VAL A 39 -9.14 -16.05 5.04
CA VAL A 39 -10.11 -15.79 3.98
C VAL A 39 -11.05 -16.97 3.81
N LYS A 40 -12.35 -16.73 3.65
CA LYS A 40 -13.37 -17.76 3.42
C LYS A 40 -13.00 -18.65 2.24
N ARG A 41 -13.21 -19.97 2.38
CA ARG A 41 -12.87 -20.96 1.34
C ARG A 41 -13.44 -20.62 -0.04
N LYS A 42 -14.68 -20.11 -0.12
CA LYS A 42 -15.30 -19.74 -1.41
C LYS A 42 -14.58 -18.55 -2.07
N ILE A 43 -14.06 -17.59 -1.30
CA ILE A 43 -13.25 -16.48 -1.82
C ILE A 43 -11.91 -17.02 -2.33
N ARG A 44 -11.28 -17.96 -1.63
CA ARG A 44 -10.05 -18.61 -2.11
C ARG A 44 -10.27 -19.33 -3.46
N HIS A 45 -11.39 -20.05 -3.60
CA HIS A 45 -11.74 -20.69 -4.87
C HIS A 45 -12.02 -19.66 -5.97
N LEU A 46 -12.66 -18.54 -5.66
CA LEU A 46 -12.84 -17.44 -6.62
C LEU A 46 -11.49 -16.96 -7.15
N LEU A 47 -10.53 -16.64 -6.27
CA LEU A 47 -9.18 -16.21 -6.67
C LEU A 47 -8.50 -17.24 -7.59
N TRP A 48 -8.60 -18.53 -7.28
CA TRP A 48 -8.06 -19.60 -8.10
C TRP A 48 -8.72 -19.73 -9.49
N SER A 49 -9.97 -19.31 -9.62
CA SER A 49 -10.71 -19.38 -10.89
C SER A 49 -10.41 -18.20 -11.83
N LEU A 50 -9.74 -17.15 -11.32
CA LEU A 50 -9.37 -15.98 -12.13
C LEU A 50 -8.13 -16.27 -12.97
N PRO A 51 -8.00 -15.65 -14.17
CA PRO A 51 -6.80 -15.76 -14.97
C PRO A 51 -5.55 -15.30 -14.20
N SER A 52 -4.48 -16.09 -14.20
CA SER A 52 -3.22 -15.76 -13.50
C SER A 52 -2.58 -14.46 -14.00
N THR A 53 -2.96 -14.00 -15.19
CA THR A 53 -2.55 -12.71 -15.78
C THR A 53 -3.42 -11.54 -15.32
N GLY A 54 -4.42 -11.77 -14.47
CA GLY A 54 -5.29 -10.72 -13.93
C GLY A 54 -4.49 -9.68 -13.14
N HIS A 55 -4.80 -8.40 -13.35
CA HIS A 55 -4.14 -7.33 -12.60
C HIS A 55 -4.48 -7.43 -11.11
N SER A 56 -3.48 -7.28 -10.24
CA SER A 56 -3.63 -7.49 -8.78
C SER A 56 -4.76 -6.65 -8.16
N MET A 57 -4.97 -5.44 -8.66
CA MET A 57 -6.00 -4.55 -8.16
C MET A 57 -7.41 -4.97 -8.57
N ASP A 58 -7.59 -5.48 -9.78
CA ASP A 58 -8.90 -5.99 -10.26
C ASP A 58 -9.31 -7.23 -9.46
N VAL A 59 -8.34 -8.10 -9.19
CA VAL A 59 -8.53 -9.28 -8.36
C VAL A 59 -8.86 -8.91 -6.91
N LEU A 60 -8.13 -7.94 -6.34
CA LEU A 60 -8.37 -7.47 -4.99
C LEU A 60 -9.76 -6.82 -4.86
N GLN A 61 -10.15 -5.96 -5.80
CA GLN A 61 -11.47 -5.35 -5.84
C GLN A 61 -12.58 -6.40 -5.90
N THR A 62 -12.43 -7.39 -6.79
CA THR A 62 -13.37 -8.50 -6.93
C THR A 62 -13.49 -9.31 -5.64
N ALA A 63 -12.37 -9.63 -4.99
CA ALA A 63 -12.35 -10.38 -3.75
C ALA A 63 -13.06 -9.62 -2.61
N ILE A 64 -12.73 -8.34 -2.41
CA ILE A 64 -13.34 -7.50 -1.37
C ILE A 64 -14.85 -7.35 -1.61
N ALA A 65 -15.28 -7.03 -2.83
CA ALA A 65 -16.70 -6.93 -3.15
C ALA A 65 -17.44 -8.26 -2.88
N SER A 66 -16.83 -9.40 -3.21
CA SER A 66 -17.40 -10.73 -2.98
C SER A 66 -17.53 -11.06 -1.48
N MET A 67 -16.70 -10.48 -0.61
CA MET A 67 -16.79 -10.69 0.83
C MET A 67 -18.10 -10.17 1.41
N ALA A 68 -18.73 -9.15 0.83
CA ALA A 68 -20.05 -8.64 1.26
C ALA A 68 -21.10 -9.75 1.39
N THR A 69 -21.05 -10.75 0.50
CA THR A 69 -22.02 -11.87 0.51
C THR A 69 -21.95 -12.75 1.76
N PHE A 70 -20.88 -12.65 2.55
CA PHE A 70 -20.70 -13.39 3.81
C PHE A 70 -21.00 -12.54 5.06
N TYR A 71 -21.30 -11.25 4.87
CA TYR A 71 -21.55 -10.29 5.94
C TYR A 71 -22.75 -9.40 5.60
N PRO A 72 -23.96 -10.01 5.37
CA PRO A 72 -25.14 -9.29 4.88
C PRO A 72 -25.64 -8.22 5.87
N ASP A 73 -25.39 -8.40 7.16
CA ASP A 73 -25.86 -7.49 8.21
C ASP A 73 -24.85 -6.38 8.55
N ALA A 74 -23.66 -6.36 7.91
CA ALA A 74 -22.72 -5.28 8.08
C ALA A 74 -23.17 -4.06 7.25
N GLY A 75 -23.47 -2.96 7.93
CA GLY A 75 -23.98 -1.78 7.23
C GLY A 75 -23.81 -0.48 8.01
N ALA A 76 -23.89 0.63 7.29
CA ALA A 76 -23.74 1.96 7.85
C ALA A 76 -24.94 2.43 8.69
N SER A 77 -26.07 1.74 8.67
CA SER A 77 -27.19 2.00 9.57
C SER A 77 -26.90 1.67 11.05
N GLU A 78 -25.93 0.79 11.29
CA GLU A 78 -25.47 0.41 12.63
C GLU A 78 -23.95 0.31 12.68
N PRO A 79 -23.23 1.45 12.51
CA PRO A 79 -21.76 1.44 12.37
C PRO A 79 -21.06 0.94 13.64
N ASP A 80 -21.64 1.19 14.81
CA ASP A 80 -21.10 0.79 16.11
C ASP A 80 -21.51 -0.62 16.55
N SER A 81 -22.37 -1.30 15.78
CA SER A 81 -22.73 -2.67 16.13
C SER A 81 -21.48 -3.56 16.13
N SER A 82 -21.42 -4.50 17.06
CA SER A 82 -20.30 -5.46 17.15
C SER A 82 -20.13 -6.26 15.85
N TYR A 83 -21.19 -6.45 15.09
CA TYR A 83 -21.16 -7.11 13.80
C TYR A 83 -20.45 -6.27 12.75
N THR A 84 -20.80 -4.98 12.65
CA THR A 84 -20.16 -4.03 11.73
C THR A 84 -18.69 -3.80 12.10
N GLN A 85 -18.39 -3.56 13.37
CA GLN A 85 -17.01 -3.43 13.85
C GLN A 85 -16.17 -4.68 13.53
N ASN A 86 -16.73 -5.87 13.69
CA ASN A 86 -16.08 -7.10 13.28
C ASN A 86 -15.83 -7.18 11.77
N ALA A 87 -16.73 -6.66 10.93
CA ALA A 87 -16.55 -6.60 9.49
C ALA A 87 -15.43 -5.63 9.09
N LEU A 88 -15.33 -4.46 9.74
CA LEU A 88 -14.26 -3.48 9.52
C LEU A 88 -12.87 -4.07 9.85
N ILE A 89 -12.73 -4.67 11.01
CA ILE A 89 -11.49 -5.36 11.41
C ILE A 89 -11.17 -6.51 10.43
N LYS A 90 -12.20 -7.23 9.96
CA LYS A 90 -12.05 -8.30 8.97
C LYS A 90 -11.52 -7.80 7.64
N ILE A 91 -11.93 -6.61 7.20
CA ILE A 91 -11.40 -5.98 5.99
C ILE A 91 -9.90 -5.77 6.14
N ILE A 92 -9.45 -5.03 7.15
CA ILE A 92 -8.02 -4.77 7.38
C ILE A 92 -7.23 -6.09 7.45
N SER A 93 -7.72 -7.03 8.25
CA SER A 93 -7.06 -8.33 8.45
C SER A 93 -6.96 -9.16 7.17
N ASN A 94 -7.98 -9.15 6.31
CA ASN A 94 -7.98 -9.96 5.09
C ASN A 94 -7.30 -9.28 3.90
N MET A 95 -7.09 -7.96 3.92
CA MET A 95 -6.36 -7.28 2.84
C MET A 95 -4.98 -7.89 2.63
N SER A 96 -4.20 -8.08 3.70
CA SER A 96 -2.88 -8.72 3.61
C SER A 96 -2.95 -10.14 3.07
N THR A 97 -3.91 -10.93 3.54
CA THR A 97 -4.06 -12.32 3.10
C THR A 97 -4.47 -12.41 1.63
N LEU A 98 -5.38 -11.54 1.16
CA LEU A 98 -5.83 -11.52 -0.24
C LEU A 98 -4.68 -11.11 -1.18
N VAL A 99 -3.92 -10.07 -0.82
CA VAL A 99 -2.77 -9.61 -1.60
C VAL A 99 -1.69 -10.70 -1.65
N ALA A 100 -1.34 -11.30 -0.51
CA ALA A 100 -0.35 -12.37 -0.45
C ALA A 100 -0.80 -13.62 -1.24
N MET A 101 -2.07 -14.01 -1.13
CA MET A 101 -2.62 -15.11 -1.92
C MET A 101 -2.47 -14.86 -3.41
N TRP A 102 -2.84 -13.67 -3.89
CA TRP A 102 -2.72 -13.34 -5.30
C TRP A 102 -1.27 -13.27 -5.76
N THR A 103 -0.37 -12.74 -4.93
CA THR A 103 1.08 -12.72 -5.20
C THR A 103 1.62 -14.13 -5.47
N ARG A 104 1.08 -15.15 -4.84
CA ARG A 104 1.46 -16.56 -5.09
C ARG A 104 0.70 -17.19 -6.25
N ILE A 105 -0.63 -17.05 -6.29
CA ILE A 105 -1.47 -17.65 -7.33
C ILE A 105 -1.06 -17.17 -8.73
N SER A 106 -0.81 -15.86 -8.91
CA SER A 106 -0.38 -15.29 -10.20
C SER A 106 0.95 -15.88 -10.70
N ARG A 107 1.77 -16.41 -9.79
CA ARG A 107 3.05 -17.08 -10.09
C ARG A 107 2.94 -18.60 -10.16
N GLY A 108 1.74 -19.16 -10.02
CA GLY A 108 1.49 -20.60 -10.04
C GLY A 108 1.80 -21.34 -8.74
N TYR A 109 1.91 -20.64 -7.62
CA TYR A 109 2.16 -21.24 -6.30
C TYR A 109 0.89 -21.34 -5.47
N ASP A 110 0.83 -22.35 -4.61
CA ASP A 110 -0.23 -22.46 -3.61
C ASP A 110 -0.14 -21.34 -2.57
N PRO A 111 -1.27 -20.73 -2.17
CA PRO A 111 -1.32 -19.80 -1.07
C PRO A 111 -0.87 -20.41 0.24
N ILE A 112 -0.11 -19.64 1.02
CA ILE A 112 0.30 -20.03 2.37
C ILE A 112 -0.74 -19.52 3.35
N PRO A 113 -1.22 -20.37 4.28
CA PRO A 113 -2.13 -19.93 5.34
C PRO A 113 -1.46 -18.88 6.26
N PRO A 114 -2.23 -17.87 6.71
CA PRO A 114 -1.70 -16.87 7.63
C PRO A 114 -1.35 -17.48 8.99
N SER A 115 -0.26 -17.00 9.59
CA SER A 115 0.09 -17.28 10.98
C SER A 115 -0.91 -16.61 11.94
N LYS A 116 -1.04 -17.18 13.14
CA LYS A 116 -1.87 -16.62 14.21
C LYS A 116 -1.07 -15.85 15.27
N THR A 117 0.24 -15.78 15.12
CA THR A 117 1.17 -15.22 16.12
C THR A 117 2.08 -14.13 15.59
N MET A 118 2.25 -14.03 14.27
CA MET A 118 3.07 -13.02 13.62
C MET A 118 2.39 -11.65 13.63
N THR A 119 3.18 -10.58 13.61
CA THR A 119 2.69 -9.21 13.34
C THR A 119 2.13 -9.11 11.92
N TYR A 120 1.43 -8.03 11.62
CA TYR A 120 0.79 -7.83 10.31
C TYR A 120 1.82 -7.86 9.16
N ALA A 121 2.94 -7.14 9.32
CA ALA A 121 4.00 -7.10 8.31
C ALA A 121 4.75 -8.44 8.19
N GLU A 122 5.11 -9.08 9.31
CA GLU A 122 5.73 -10.42 9.30
C GLU A 122 4.87 -11.45 8.58
N ASN A 123 3.59 -11.48 8.93
CA ASN A 123 2.62 -12.42 8.38
C ASN A 123 2.44 -12.21 6.87
N PHE A 124 2.39 -10.97 6.42
CA PHE A 124 2.30 -10.66 5.00
C PHE A 124 3.53 -11.20 4.24
N MET A 125 4.75 -10.92 4.72
CA MET A 125 5.97 -11.43 4.10
C MET A 125 6.01 -12.95 4.10
N TYR A 126 5.69 -13.58 5.24
CA TYR A 126 5.60 -15.03 5.37
C TYR A 126 4.62 -15.65 4.36
N MET A 127 3.42 -15.09 4.23
CA MET A 127 2.44 -15.59 3.26
C MET A 127 2.88 -15.41 1.81
N CYS A 128 3.68 -14.38 1.49
CA CYS A 128 4.19 -14.15 0.14
C CYS A 128 5.34 -15.08 -0.24
N PHE A 129 6.28 -15.31 0.68
CA PHE A 129 7.56 -15.96 0.36
C PHE A 129 7.72 -17.36 0.97
N GLY A 130 6.96 -17.71 2.00
CA GLY A 130 6.96 -19.05 2.61
C GLY A 130 8.01 -19.27 3.69
N GLU A 131 8.75 -18.24 4.04
CA GLU A 131 9.79 -18.26 5.07
C GLU A 131 9.74 -17.00 5.92
N GLU A 132 10.31 -17.06 7.11
CA GLU A 132 10.44 -15.88 7.97
C GLU A 132 11.43 -14.91 7.34
N SER A 133 11.03 -13.64 7.26
CA SER A 133 11.87 -12.59 6.71
C SER A 133 12.80 -12.01 7.78
N ASP A 134 13.91 -11.41 7.34
CA ASP A 134 14.79 -10.66 8.22
C ASP A 134 13.99 -9.58 8.99
N PRO A 135 14.16 -9.47 10.32
CA PRO A 135 13.46 -8.47 11.12
C PRO A 135 13.65 -7.02 10.63
N GLU A 136 14.79 -6.69 10.03
CA GLU A 136 15.01 -5.39 9.42
C GLU A 136 14.07 -5.16 8.23
N ILE A 137 13.92 -6.16 7.36
CA ILE A 137 13.02 -6.09 6.20
C ILE A 137 11.57 -5.96 6.66
N VAL A 138 11.17 -6.70 7.69
CA VAL A 138 9.84 -6.58 8.31
C VAL A 138 9.59 -5.18 8.84
N ASN A 139 10.54 -4.60 9.58
CA ASN A 139 10.41 -3.24 10.11
C ASN A 139 10.35 -2.18 9.01
N LEU A 140 11.10 -2.35 7.92
CA LEU A 140 11.00 -1.45 6.75
C LEU A 140 9.63 -1.54 6.08
N LEU A 141 9.07 -2.75 5.97
CA LEU A 141 7.72 -2.94 5.44
C LEU A 141 6.68 -2.30 6.35
N ASP A 142 6.74 -2.55 7.66
CA ASP A 142 5.81 -1.98 8.64
C ASP A 142 5.82 -0.44 8.57
N ALA A 143 7.00 0.17 8.56
CA ALA A 143 7.18 1.61 8.37
C ALA A 143 6.57 2.11 7.04
N SER A 144 6.76 1.35 5.96
CA SER A 144 6.13 1.67 4.67
C SER A 144 4.61 1.59 4.73
N LEU A 145 4.04 0.60 5.42
CA LEU A 145 2.58 0.49 5.61
C LEU A 145 2.04 1.70 6.40
N ILE A 146 2.73 2.14 7.46
CA ILE A 146 2.35 3.35 8.21
C ILE A 146 2.30 4.58 7.30
N LEU A 147 3.33 4.78 6.45
CA LEU A 147 3.40 5.92 5.51
C LEU A 147 2.27 5.95 4.48
N HIS A 148 1.67 4.79 4.19
CA HIS A 148 0.60 4.64 3.20
C HIS A 148 -0.79 4.49 3.83
N ALA A 149 -0.90 4.33 5.17
CA ALA A 149 -2.15 4.03 5.87
C ALA A 149 -3.23 5.09 5.63
N GLU A 150 -2.87 6.38 5.69
CA GLU A 150 -3.80 7.49 5.50
C GLU A 150 -3.10 8.71 4.86
N HIS A 151 -3.84 9.46 4.07
CA HIS A 151 -3.39 10.74 3.52
C HIS A 151 -4.58 11.61 3.08
N THR A 152 -5.31 12.15 4.01
CA THR A 152 -6.44 13.06 3.78
C THR A 152 -7.50 12.52 2.81
N ILE A 153 -8.42 13.35 2.32
CA ILE A 153 -9.46 12.94 1.37
C ILE A 153 -8.88 12.94 -0.07
N ASN A 154 -8.12 11.90 -0.39
CA ASN A 154 -7.68 11.63 -1.76
C ASN A 154 -8.79 10.95 -2.57
N ALA A 155 -8.56 10.70 -3.88
CA ALA A 155 -9.60 10.18 -4.77
C ALA A 155 -10.21 8.84 -4.31
N SER A 156 -9.41 7.91 -3.79
CA SER A 156 -9.92 6.62 -3.33
C SER A 156 -10.65 6.72 -1.98
N THR A 157 -10.18 7.57 -1.07
CA THR A 157 -10.89 7.91 0.16
C THR A 157 -12.24 8.59 -0.17
N PHE A 158 -12.25 9.55 -1.09
CA PHE A 158 -13.47 10.20 -1.54
C PHE A 158 -14.47 9.19 -2.14
N SER A 159 -14.01 8.28 -2.99
CA SER A 159 -14.86 7.22 -3.57
C SER A 159 -15.45 6.30 -2.50
N THR A 160 -14.65 5.94 -1.49
CA THR A 160 -15.12 5.17 -0.33
C THR A 160 -16.21 5.91 0.44
N MET A 161 -16.00 7.20 0.75
CA MET A 161 -16.96 8.05 1.46
C MET A 161 -18.26 8.25 0.67
N VAL A 162 -18.16 8.52 -0.64
CA VAL A 162 -19.35 8.65 -1.52
C VAL A 162 -20.17 7.37 -1.49
N THR A 163 -19.54 6.21 -1.58
CA THR A 163 -20.25 4.93 -1.52
C THR A 163 -20.87 4.71 -0.14
N ALA A 164 -20.12 5.01 0.94
CA ALA A 164 -20.61 4.90 2.31
C ALA A 164 -21.80 5.83 2.58
N SER A 165 -21.82 7.05 2.02
CA SER A 165 -22.91 8.02 2.19
C SER A 165 -24.28 7.54 1.72
N SER A 166 -24.31 6.50 0.88
CA SER A 166 -25.55 5.81 0.47
C SER A 166 -25.98 4.69 1.43
N LEU A 167 -25.36 4.58 2.60
CA LEU A 167 -25.50 3.50 3.58
C LEU A 167 -25.11 2.11 3.02
N ALA A 168 -24.23 2.08 2.03
CA ALA A 168 -23.69 0.84 1.50
C ALA A 168 -22.82 0.12 2.55
N ASN A 169 -22.79 -1.21 2.47
CA ASN A 169 -21.96 -1.98 3.38
C ASN A 169 -20.46 -1.68 3.21
N PRO A 170 -19.65 -1.91 4.25
CA PRO A 170 -18.23 -1.53 4.22
C PRO A 170 -17.44 -2.20 3.09
N PHE A 171 -17.75 -3.45 2.74
CA PHE A 171 -17.03 -4.15 1.66
C PHE A 171 -17.28 -3.50 0.29
N ALA A 172 -18.50 -3.04 0.00
CA ALA A 172 -18.80 -2.32 -1.23
C ALA A 172 -18.05 -0.97 -1.29
N SER A 173 -18.02 -0.24 -0.17
CA SER A 173 -17.34 1.06 -0.07
C SER A 173 -15.82 0.91 -0.23
N ILE A 174 -15.23 -0.08 0.43
CA ILE A 174 -13.79 -0.37 0.28
C ILE A 174 -13.46 -0.88 -1.13
N ALA A 175 -14.32 -1.70 -1.75
CA ALA A 175 -14.12 -2.12 -3.13
C ALA A 175 -14.13 -0.93 -4.12
N ALA A 176 -14.96 0.09 -3.88
CA ALA A 176 -14.94 1.34 -4.65
C ALA A 176 -13.62 2.10 -4.46
N GLY A 177 -13.11 2.18 -3.23
CA GLY A 177 -11.79 2.73 -2.91
C GLY A 177 -10.66 2.00 -3.64
N VAL A 178 -10.66 0.65 -3.61
CA VAL A 178 -9.67 -0.18 -4.32
C VAL A 178 -9.72 0.09 -5.83
N GLY A 179 -10.89 0.09 -6.45
CA GLY A 179 -11.04 0.37 -7.88
C GLY A 179 -10.56 1.78 -8.26
N THR A 180 -10.81 2.78 -7.41
CA THR A 180 -10.32 4.14 -7.63
C THR A 180 -8.79 4.23 -7.47
N LEU A 181 -8.22 3.52 -6.49
CA LEU A 181 -6.76 3.49 -6.28
C LEU A 181 -6.04 2.85 -7.48
N ALA A 182 -6.66 1.91 -8.18
CA ALA A 182 -6.10 1.26 -9.37
C ALA A 182 -5.88 2.22 -10.55
N GLY A 183 -6.51 3.40 -10.53
CA GLY A 183 -6.41 4.38 -11.62
C GLY A 183 -4.98 4.91 -11.83
N PRO A 184 -4.56 5.10 -13.10
CA PRO A 184 -3.18 5.53 -13.43
C PRO A 184 -2.84 6.95 -12.94
N LEU A 185 -3.84 7.76 -12.62
CA LEU A 185 -3.65 9.11 -12.04
C LEU A 185 -3.73 9.10 -10.50
N HIS A 186 -3.73 7.93 -9.87
CA HIS A 186 -3.78 7.77 -8.43
C HIS A 186 -2.72 6.75 -7.95
N GLY A 187 -3.09 5.55 -7.52
CA GLY A 187 -2.17 4.64 -6.84
C GLY A 187 -1.18 3.89 -7.73
N ASN A 188 -1.40 3.85 -9.05
CA ASN A 188 -0.49 3.14 -9.97
C ASN A 188 0.75 3.97 -10.38
N ALA A 189 1.03 5.09 -9.68
CA ALA A 189 2.16 5.94 -10.00
C ALA A 189 3.51 5.29 -9.66
N ASN A 190 3.60 4.51 -8.59
CA ASN A 190 4.83 3.83 -8.16
C ASN A 190 5.32 2.77 -9.17
N GLU A 191 4.42 2.04 -9.83
CA GLU A 191 4.74 1.14 -10.92
C GLU A 191 5.30 1.91 -12.14
N ASN A 192 4.65 3.01 -12.49
CA ASN A 192 5.08 3.88 -13.59
C ASN A 192 6.44 4.54 -13.31
N VAL A 193 6.78 4.83 -12.06
CA VAL A 193 8.13 5.31 -11.68
C VAL A 193 9.18 4.28 -12.05
N LEU A 194 8.99 2.99 -11.74
CA LEU A 194 9.96 1.97 -12.12
C LEU A 194 10.10 1.83 -13.64
N ILE A 195 8.99 1.82 -14.36
CA ILE A 195 9.01 1.78 -15.84
C ILE A 195 9.82 2.96 -16.37
N MET A 196 9.59 4.16 -15.86
CA MET A 196 10.33 5.37 -16.21
C MET A 196 11.83 5.22 -15.92
N LEU A 197 12.21 4.73 -14.75
CA LEU A 197 13.63 4.55 -14.39
C LEU A 197 14.31 3.51 -15.28
N ASP A 198 13.59 2.45 -15.67
CA ASP A 198 14.08 1.42 -16.58
C ASP A 198 14.21 1.98 -18.02
N GLU A 199 13.29 2.87 -18.47
CA GLU A 199 13.41 3.60 -19.76
C GLU A 199 14.62 4.52 -19.78
N ILE A 200 14.92 5.24 -18.69
CA ILE A 200 16.11 6.10 -18.58
C ILE A 200 17.37 5.23 -18.62
N GLY A 201 17.36 4.07 -17.98
CA GLY A 201 18.36 3.03 -18.03
C GLY A 201 19.66 3.32 -17.29
N SER A 202 20.06 4.59 -17.13
CA SER A 202 21.25 4.97 -16.35
C SER A 202 21.21 6.42 -15.89
N PRO A 203 21.92 6.77 -14.80
CA PRO A 203 22.01 8.15 -14.30
C PRO A 203 22.43 9.17 -15.37
N LYS A 204 23.34 8.79 -16.26
CA LYS A 204 23.86 9.66 -17.33
C LYS A 204 22.79 10.14 -18.32
N ASN A 205 21.72 9.38 -18.48
CA ASN A 205 20.63 9.67 -19.41
C ASN A 205 19.54 10.55 -18.77
N ALA A 206 19.49 10.65 -17.45
CA ALA A 206 18.39 11.25 -16.70
C ALA A 206 18.08 12.68 -17.16
N ARG A 207 19.10 13.54 -17.26
CA ARG A 207 18.93 14.94 -17.65
C ARG A 207 18.27 15.08 -19.02
N LYS A 208 18.82 14.41 -20.04
CA LYS A 208 18.29 14.49 -21.40
C LYS A 208 16.86 13.97 -21.47
N TRP A 209 16.58 12.85 -20.80
CA TRP A 209 15.27 12.26 -20.78
C TRP A 209 14.23 13.21 -20.15
N ILE A 210 14.58 13.88 -19.02
CA ILE A 210 13.72 14.85 -18.35
C ILE A 210 13.45 16.06 -19.25
N GLU A 211 14.50 16.64 -19.87
CA GLU A 211 14.37 17.79 -20.77
C GLU A 211 13.43 17.47 -21.95
N ASP A 212 13.59 16.28 -22.56
CA ASP A 212 12.72 15.82 -23.65
C ASP A 212 11.27 15.66 -23.19
N ARG A 213 11.02 15.08 -22.01
CA ARG A 213 9.66 14.95 -21.43
C ARG A 213 9.02 16.31 -21.16
N LEU A 214 9.76 17.24 -20.57
CA LEU A 214 9.28 18.60 -20.30
C LEU A 214 8.95 19.37 -21.58
N LYS A 215 9.80 19.26 -22.60
CA LYS A 215 9.57 19.87 -23.92
C LYS A 215 8.27 19.35 -24.56
N ASN A 216 7.99 18.07 -24.41
CA ASN A 216 6.81 17.41 -24.96
C ASN A 216 5.59 17.45 -24.02
N LYS A 217 5.68 18.18 -22.89
CA LYS A 217 4.61 18.26 -21.85
C LYS A 217 4.16 16.89 -21.35
N GLN A 218 5.09 15.94 -21.26
CA GLN A 218 4.82 14.60 -20.77
C GLN A 218 5.08 14.51 -19.27
N VAL A 219 4.40 13.55 -18.62
CA VAL A 219 4.51 13.33 -17.17
C VAL A 219 5.87 12.78 -16.79
N ILE A 220 6.45 13.28 -15.71
CA ILE A 220 7.55 12.67 -14.98
C ILE A 220 6.93 12.01 -13.76
N TRP A 221 6.86 10.68 -13.75
CA TRP A 221 6.17 9.94 -12.73
C TRP A 221 6.82 10.10 -11.36
N GLY A 222 6.00 10.13 -10.30
CA GLY A 222 6.48 10.34 -8.93
C GLY A 222 6.85 11.78 -8.61
N MET A 223 6.68 12.75 -9.54
CA MET A 223 6.96 14.16 -9.35
C MET A 223 5.66 14.96 -9.23
N GLY A 224 5.61 15.83 -8.20
CA GLY A 224 4.47 16.69 -7.89
C GLY A 224 3.44 16.05 -6.96
N HIS A 225 2.73 16.90 -6.25
CA HIS A 225 1.66 16.52 -5.31
C HIS A 225 0.60 17.63 -5.27
N ARG A 226 -0.66 17.27 -5.02
CA ARG A 226 -1.72 18.28 -4.92
C ARG A 226 -1.56 19.14 -3.67
N GLU A 227 -1.24 18.49 -2.54
CA GLU A 227 -1.10 19.15 -1.23
C GLU A 227 0.31 19.76 -1.05
N TYR A 228 1.37 18.97 -1.29
CA TYR A 228 2.73 19.40 -1.02
C TYR A 228 3.30 20.26 -2.16
N LYS A 229 3.87 21.41 -1.79
CA LYS A 229 4.68 22.29 -2.67
C LYS A 229 6.17 22.23 -2.32
N THR A 230 6.54 21.23 -1.52
CA THR A 230 7.90 20.83 -1.14
C THR A 230 8.01 19.33 -1.32
N LYS A 231 9.20 18.75 -1.09
CA LYS A 231 9.36 17.31 -1.10
C LYS A 231 8.40 16.66 -0.08
N ASP A 232 7.66 15.67 -0.52
CA ASP A 232 6.74 14.90 0.34
C ASP A 232 7.53 14.32 1.53
N PRO A 233 7.12 14.56 2.77
CA PRO A 233 7.80 14.02 3.95
C PRO A 233 7.94 12.50 3.91
N ARG A 234 6.97 11.79 3.31
CA ARG A 234 7.00 10.33 3.15
C ARG A 234 8.09 9.91 2.17
N ALA A 235 8.28 10.63 1.06
CA ALA A 235 9.37 10.39 0.11
C ALA A 235 10.74 10.57 0.77
N THR A 236 10.89 11.58 1.63
CA THR A 236 12.12 11.81 2.41
C THR A 236 12.43 10.65 3.35
N ILE A 237 11.40 10.13 4.03
CA ILE A 237 11.54 8.98 4.95
C ILE A 237 11.93 7.72 4.15
N LEU A 238 11.24 7.42 3.06
CA LEU A 238 11.52 6.25 2.21
C LEU A 238 12.94 6.29 1.65
N GLU A 239 13.38 7.43 1.12
CA GLU A 239 14.76 7.62 0.65
C GLU A 239 15.78 7.33 1.75
N LYS A 240 15.56 7.90 2.95
CA LYS A 240 16.42 7.67 4.13
C LYS A 240 16.45 6.17 4.51
N MET A 241 15.30 5.50 4.49
CA MET A 241 15.20 4.07 4.79
C MET A 241 16.04 3.24 3.81
N ILE A 242 15.89 3.47 2.51
CA ILE A 242 16.66 2.77 1.46
C ILE A 242 18.16 3.01 1.65
N LYS A 243 18.60 4.26 1.80
CA LYS A 243 20.02 4.61 2.01
C LYS A 243 20.59 3.97 3.27
N THR A 244 19.82 3.96 4.35
CA THR A 244 20.24 3.38 5.63
C THR A 244 20.41 1.87 5.51
N HIS A 245 19.46 1.18 4.88
CA HIS A 245 19.53 -0.26 4.61
C HIS A 245 20.77 -0.62 3.78
N ILE A 246 20.97 0.09 2.65
CA ILE A 246 22.13 -0.11 1.78
C ILE A 246 23.45 0.06 2.55
N LYS A 247 23.58 1.15 3.31
CA LYS A 247 24.78 1.45 4.10
C LYS A 247 25.03 0.41 5.19
N LYS A 248 24.00 0.03 5.93
CA LYS A 248 24.09 -0.91 7.05
C LYS A 248 24.53 -2.31 6.57
N ASN A 249 24.06 -2.72 5.40
CA ASN A 249 24.35 -4.04 4.84
C ASN A 249 25.56 -4.03 3.88
N GLY A 250 26.30 -2.92 3.75
CA GLY A 250 27.46 -2.81 2.88
C GLY A 250 27.16 -3.04 1.41
N LEU A 251 25.91 -2.78 0.99
CA LEU A 251 25.45 -2.96 -0.40
C LEU A 251 25.91 -1.79 -1.27
N LYS A 252 26.03 -2.03 -2.57
CA LYS A 252 26.20 -0.94 -3.56
C LYS A 252 24.83 -0.41 -3.94
N LEU A 253 24.79 0.89 -4.29
CA LEU A 253 23.60 1.48 -4.90
C LEU A 253 23.28 0.72 -6.20
N SER A 254 22.02 0.43 -6.41
CA SER A 254 21.57 -0.09 -7.70
C SER A 254 21.60 1.01 -8.77
N ASN A 255 21.77 0.63 -10.02
CA ASN A 255 21.68 1.57 -11.14
C ASN A 255 20.32 2.30 -11.16
N ARG A 256 19.24 1.62 -10.78
CA ARG A 256 17.90 2.21 -10.70
C ARG A 256 17.81 3.26 -9.60
N PHE A 257 18.36 2.98 -8.41
CA PHE A 257 18.34 3.94 -7.32
C PHE A 257 19.27 5.14 -7.60
N GLU A 258 20.46 4.91 -8.19
CA GLU A 258 21.31 5.99 -8.66
C GLU A 258 20.61 6.87 -9.72
N THR A 259 19.89 6.23 -10.67
CA THR A 259 19.10 6.95 -11.66
C THR A 259 17.99 7.79 -11.01
N ALA A 260 17.32 7.26 -10.00
CA ALA A 260 16.31 8.00 -9.25
C ALA A 260 16.88 9.24 -8.54
N LEU A 261 18.05 9.12 -7.91
CA LEU A 261 18.72 10.26 -7.27
C LEU A 261 19.07 11.36 -8.28
N GLU A 262 19.54 10.99 -9.48
CA GLU A 262 19.81 11.97 -10.55
C GLU A 262 18.52 12.60 -11.10
N VAL A 263 17.44 11.80 -11.28
CA VAL A 263 16.13 12.33 -11.68
C VAL A 263 15.63 13.35 -10.66
N GLU A 264 15.69 13.03 -9.36
CA GLU A 264 15.31 13.98 -8.30
C GLU A 264 16.16 15.25 -8.37
N SER A 265 17.50 15.12 -8.49
CA SER A 265 18.41 16.25 -8.54
C SER A 265 18.07 17.21 -9.69
N PHE A 266 17.90 16.68 -10.91
CA PHE A 266 17.54 17.51 -12.07
C PHE A 266 16.12 18.06 -11.99
N CYS A 267 15.16 17.32 -11.49
CA CYS A 267 13.81 17.85 -11.27
C CYS A 267 13.82 18.98 -10.25
N ASN A 268 14.59 18.88 -9.18
CA ASN A 268 14.74 19.96 -8.19
C ASN A 268 15.37 21.21 -8.84
N GLU A 269 16.38 21.05 -9.69
CA GLU A 269 16.98 22.18 -10.45
C GLU A 269 15.95 22.88 -11.36
N LEU A 270 15.15 22.10 -12.10
CA LEU A 270 14.30 22.62 -13.17
C LEU A 270 12.87 22.98 -12.72
N LEU A 271 12.36 22.35 -11.68
CA LEU A 271 10.93 22.38 -11.34
C LEU A 271 10.63 22.89 -9.92
N SER A 272 11.64 23.06 -9.04
CA SER A 272 11.42 23.50 -7.66
C SER A 272 10.68 24.83 -7.55
N GLN A 273 10.99 25.79 -8.46
CA GLN A 273 10.27 27.07 -8.52
C GLN A 273 8.77 26.93 -8.85
N LYS A 274 8.38 25.79 -9.44
CA LYS A 274 6.97 25.46 -9.72
C LYS A 274 6.32 24.64 -8.59
N GLY A 275 7.04 24.39 -7.50
CA GLY A 275 6.56 23.56 -6.39
C GLY A 275 6.41 22.08 -6.76
N VAL A 276 7.21 21.56 -7.70
CA VAL A 276 7.18 20.16 -8.14
C VAL A 276 8.37 19.43 -7.56
N TYR A 277 8.10 18.46 -6.69
CA TYR A 277 9.08 17.67 -5.95
C TYR A 277 8.66 16.20 -5.92
N PRO A 278 9.56 15.26 -5.54
CA PRO A 278 9.21 13.86 -5.37
C PRO A 278 8.06 13.67 -4.37
N ASN A 279 7.11 12.81 -4.73
CA ASN A 279 6.05 12.32 -3.85
C ASN A 279 6.36 10.90 -3.35
N VAL A 280 5.47 10.31 -2.55
CA VAL A 280 5.66 9.00 -1.92
C VAL A 280 5.92 7.89 -2.94
N ASP A 281 5.30 7.95 -4.13
CA ASP A 281 5.41 6.92 -5.16
C ASP A 281 6.81 6.84 -5.77
N PHE A 282 7.58 7.95 -5.72
CA PHE A 282 8.89 8.04 -6.33
C PHE A 282 9.89 7.03 -5.72
N TYR A 283 9.85 6.81 -4.41
CA TYR A 283 10.75 5.89 -3.72
C TYR A 283 10.10 4.58 -3.29
N SER A 284 8.77 4.51 -3.16
CA SER A 284 8.09 3.29 -2.70
C SER A 284 8.28 2.12 -3.67
N GLY A 285 8.25 2.38 -4.99
CA GLY A 285 8.48 1.34 -5.99
C GLY A 285 9.88 0.72 -5.90
N ILE A 286 10.91 1.54 -5.63
CA ILE A 286 12.29 1.06 -5.44
C ILE A 286 12.38 0.19 -4.19
N LEU A 287 11.80 0.65 -3.08
CA LEU A 287 11.75 -0.11 -1.83
C LEU A 287 11.07 -1.47 -2.04
N TYR A 288 9.93 -1.50 -2.71
CA TYR A 288 9.17 -2.72 -2.95
C TYR A 288 9.90 -3.70 -3.88
N SER A 289 10.56 -3.20 -4.92
CA SER A 289 11.24 -4.07 -5.89
C SER A 289 12.60 -4.56 -5.40
N GLU A 290 13.43 -3.69 -4.83
CA GLU A 290 14.84 -3.99 -4.59
C GLU A 290 15.12 -4.49 -3.17
N ILE A 291 14.30 -4.09 -2.20
CA ILE A 291 14.47 -4.53 -0.80
C ILE A 291 13.47 -5.63 -0.45
N PHE A 292 12.20 -5.50 -0.84
CA PHE A 292 11.19 -6.51 -0.52
C PHE A 292 11.01 -7.58 -1.59
N ASN A 293 11.68 -7.45 -2.75
CA ASN A 293 11.63 -8.42 -3.85
C ASN A 293 10.22 -8.68 -4.42
N PHE A 294 9.36 -7.66 -4.41
CA PHE A 294 8.07 -7.72 -5.10
C PHE A 294 8.20 -7.31 -6.55
N THR A 295 7.39 -7.91 -7.43
CA THR A 295 7.25 -7.44 -8.81
C THR A 295 6.26 -6.27 -8.86
N LYS A 296 6.44 -5.39 -9.84
CA LYS A 296 5.70 -4.12 -9.95
C LYS A 296 4.17 -4.29 -9.98
N GLU A 297 3.69 -5.41 -10.50
CA GLU A 297 2.25 -5.73 -10.61
C GLU A 297 1.55 -5.81 -9.22
N HIS A 298 2.32 -5.90 -8.13
CA HIS A 298 1.79 -6.00 -6.77
C HIS A 298 1.90 -4.71 -5.96
N PHE A 299 2.59 -3.67 -6.46
CA PHE A 299 2.86 -2.46 -5.66
C PHE A 299 1.59 -1.73 -5.24
N THR A 300 0.68 -1.52 -6.17
CA THR A 300 -0.58 -0.83 -5.87
C THR A 300 -1.46 -1.64 -4.92
N SER A 301 -1.43 -2.98 -4.98
CA SER A 301 -2.17 -3.81 -4.02
C SER A 301 -1.55 -3.80 -2.61
N ILE A 302 -0.22 -3.69 -2.48
CA ILE A 302 0.45 -3.46 -1.19
C ILE A 302 0.07 -2.08 -0.64
N PHE A 303 -0.01 -1.06 -1.50
CA PHE A 303 -0.51 0.25 -1.12
C PHE A 303 -1.96 0.17 -0.65
N ALA A 304 -2.85 -0.52 -1.38
CA ALA A 304 -4.25 -0.73 -0.98
C ALA A 304 -4.38 -1.44 0.38
N MET A 305 -3.50 -2.42 0.63
CA MET A 305 -3.42 -3.12 1.91
C MET A 305 -3.19 -2.13 3.07
N ALA A 306 -2.21 -1.26 2.95
CA ALA A 306 -1.93 -0.21 3.94
C ALA A 306 -3.10 0.77 4.07
N ARG A 307 -3.60 1.31 2.94
CA ARG A 307 -4.66 2.30 2.88
C ARG A 307 -6.00 1.79 3.39
N SER A 308 -6.19 0.48 3.49
CA SER A 308 -7.43 -0.10 4.03
C SER A 308 -7.75 0.39 5.44
N ALA A 309 -6.74 0.71 6.26
CA ALA A 309 -6.92 1.29 7.58
C ALA A 309 -7.59 2.68 7.51
N GLY A 310 -7.08 3.56 6.65
CA GLY A 310 -7.65 4.89 6.43
C GLY A 310 -9.05 4.83 5.80
N TRP A 311 -9.27 3.96 4.81
CA TRP A 311 -10.60 3.80 4.23
C TRP A 311 -11.63 3.29 5.23
N VAL A 312 -11.24 2.35 6.10
CA VAL A 312 -12.11 1.82 7.16
C VAL A 312 -12.46 2.92 8.16
N ALA A 313 -11.48 3.73 8.56
CA ALA A 313 -11.70 4.87 9.44
C ALA A 313 -12.71 5.87 8.83
N HIS A 314 -12.49 6.33 7.61
CA HIS A 314 -13.40 7.24 6.90
C HIS A 314 -14.76 6.65 6.55
N TRP A 315 -14.88 5.33 6.50
CA TRP A 315 -16.18 4.69 6.39
C TRP A 315 -16.95 4.73 7.71
N HIS A 316 -16.23 4.64 8.83
CA HIS A 316 -16.82 4.63 10.18
C HIS A 316 -17.24 6.02 10.66
N GLU A 317 -16.54 7.09 10.25
CA GLU A 317 -16.96 8.51 10.50
C GLU A 317 -18.34 8.81 9.91
#